data_815ad9c38a540d147a584715ae912a54
#
_entry.id   815ad9c38a540d147a584715ae912a54
#
_cell.length_a   1.000
_cell.length_b   1.000
_cell.length_c   1.000
_cell.angle_alpha   90.00
_cell.angle_beta   90.00
_cell.angle_gamma   90.00
#
_symmetry.space_group_name_H-M   'P 1'
#
loop_
_entity.id
_entity.type
_entity.pdbx_description
1 polymer ?
#
loop_
_entity_poly.entity_id
_entity_poly.type
_entity_poly.pdbx_seq_one_letter_code
_entity_poly.pdbx_strand_id
1 'polypeptide(L)'
;MRIGNNPMRGKPLQHTMPGEVATVTTHLPNQEGYHAQRLEVVQTCLKSMRNGANVPVMVWDNGSCQELRDWLLDDYRPDFLVLSDNVGKHNAQKSIANLFPPETIIGFSDDDMLFWRGWWSESVRLLKGFPNVGMVSAWYARTATKWEINSTLEWAGGEAQVERGNFTPIEHEIDYARSVGMQVDPHITRILWMDDYKITYKGMTCYASAQHCQFITRAGVIGKYFHWSDQAMLAQKELDERVDADGYLRLTTSTRLALHMGNVIDDELRERIGDAFGTVMV
;
A
#
# COMPACT_ATOMS: atom_id res chain seq x y z
N MET A 1 -1.06 -47.85 -11.34
CA MET A 1 -1.33 -47.46 -12.75
C MET A 1 -2.53 -46.50 -12.72
N ARG A 2 -2.45 -45.32 -13.35
CA ARG A 2 -3.55 -44.38 -13.40
C ARG A 2 -4.58 -44.83 -14.46
N ILE A 3 -5.80 -45.11 -14.06
CA ILE A 3 -6.88 -45.55 -14.96
C ILE A 3 -7.68 -44.37 -15.46
N GLY A 4 -7.82 -44.22 -16.77
CA GLY A 4 -8.65 -43.21 -17.43
C GLY A 4 -7.90 -41.93 -17.85
N ASN A 5 -8.54 -41.18 -18.74
CA ASN A 5 -8.08 -39.88 -19.22
C ASN A 5 -8.57 -38.75 -18.29
N ASN A 6 -7.72 -37.74 -18.05
CA ASN A 6 -8.13 -36.54 -17.34
C ASN A 6 -9.18 -35.78 -18.17
N PRO A 7 -10.43 -35.62 -17.69
CA PRO A 7 -11.50 -34.95 -18.44
C PRO A 7 -11.23 -33.47 -18.72
N MET A 8 -10.27 -32.85 -17.99
CA MET A 8 -9.86 -31.46 -18.18
C MET A 8 -8.70 -31.28 -19.17
N ARG A 9 -8.11 -32.37 -19.66
CA ARG A 9 -6.98 -32.30 -20.61
C ARG A 9 -7.41 -31.61 -21.91
N GLY A 10 -6.73 -30.51 -22.24
CA GLY A 10 -7.00 -29.73 -23.45
C GLY A 10 -8.21 -28.80 -23.39
N LYS A 11 -8.91 -28.72 -22.24
CA LYS A 11 -9.97 -27.73 -22.05
C LYS A 11 -9.36 -26.36 -21.63
N PRO A 12 -9.92 -25.24 -22.10
CA PRO A 12 -9.49 -23.92 -21.62
C PRO A 12 -9.82 -23.76 -20.15
N LEU A 13 -9.05 -22.90 -19.45
CA LEU A 13 -9.37 -22.49 -18.10
C LEU A 13 -10.70 -21.75 -18.08
N GLN A 14 -11.56 -22.08 -17.12
CA GLN A 14 -12.85 -21.39 -16.94
C GLN A 14 -12.70 -20.02 -16.24
N HIS A 15 -11.62 -19.86 -15.48
CA HIS A 15 -11.30 -18.62 -14.77
C HIS A 15 -9.85 -18.23 -15.02
N THR A 16 -9.60 -16.94 -15.18
CA THR A 16 -8.27 -16.34 -15.29
C THR A 16 -7.97 -15.58 -14.00
N MET A 17 -6.69 -15.41 -13.68
CA MET A 17 -6.28 -14.51 -12.61
C MET A 17 -6.74 -13.08 -12.90
N PRO A 18 -7.13 -12.30 -11.90
CA PRO A 18 -7.55 -10.91 -12.10
C PRO A 18 -6.39 -10.07 -12.65
N GLY A 19 -6.72 -9.09 -13.50
CA GLY A 19 -5.75 -8.13 -14.01
C GLY A 19 -5.37 -7.04 -12.98
N GLU A 20 -6.17 -6.90 -11.93
CA GLU A 20 -5.98 -5.93 -10.84
C GLU A 20 -6.34 -6.61 -9.50
N VAL A 21 -5.55 -6.39 -8.44
CA VAL A 21 -5.76 -6.97 -7.09
C VAL A 21 -5.17 -6.09 -6.01
N ALA A 22 -5.93 -5.81 -4.96
CA ALA A 22 -5.44 -5.18 -3.73
C ALA A 22 -4.95 -6.25 -2.75
N THR A 23 -3.78 -6.08 -2.14
CA THR A 23 -3.20 -7.08 -1.25
C THR A 23 -2.78 -6.50 0.08
N VAL A 24 -2.99 -7.26 1.16
CA VAL A 24 -2.52 -6.93 2.51
C VAL A 24 -1.78 -8.12 3.08
N THR A 25 -0.62 -7.85 3.69
CA THR A 25 0.07 -8.84 4.53
C THR A 25 -0.26 -8.54 5.97
N THR A 26 -0.93 -9.46 6.67
CA THR A 26 -1.31 -9.29 8.09
C THR A 26 -0.38 -10.06 9.01
N HIS A 27 -0.09 -9.48 10.18
CA HIS A 27 0.61 -10.15 11.26
C HIS A 27 0.14 -9.64 12.63
N LEU A 28 -0.69 -10.41 13.29
CA LEU A 28 -1.22 -10.15 14.64
C LEU A 28 -0.98 -11.37 15.52
N PRO A 29 0.19 -11.51 16.18
CA PRO A 29 0.53 -12.73 16.92
C PRO A 29 -0.30 -12.95 18.18
N ASN A 30 -0.82 -11.89 18.79
CA ASN A 30 -1.68 -11.88 19.97
C ASN A 30 -2.43 -10.55 20.10
N GLN A 31 -3.26 -10.40 21.13
CA GLN A 31 -4.00 -9.18 21.44
C GLN A 31 -3.57 -8.58 22.80
N GLU A 32 -2.27 -8.58 23.09
CA GLU A 32 -1.72 -8.09 24.35
C GLU A 32 -0.69 -6.96 24.11
N GLY A 33 -0.53 -6.09 25.10
CA GLY A 33 0.47 -5.02 25.06
C GLY A 33 0.43 -4.17 23.80
N TYR A 34 1.48 -4.19 23.01
CA TYR A 34 1.59 -3.47 21.74
C TYR A 34 0.48 -3.84 20.74
N HIS A 35 -0.05 -5.05 20.82
CA HIS A 35 -1.06 -5.58 19.90
C HIS A 35 -2.49 -5.48 20.40
N ALA A 36 -2.74 -4.90 21.58
CA ALA A 36 -4.04 -4.93 22.27
C ALA A 36 -5.22 -4.40 21.43
N GLN A 37 -4.99 -3.40 20.58
CA GLN A 37 -6.02 -2.81 19.71
C GLN A 37 -5.84 -3.15 18.22
N ARG A 38 -4.83 -3.94 17.89
CA ARG A 38 -4.46 -4.22 16.50
C ARG A 38 -5.53 -4.98 15.72
N LEU A 39 -6.36 -5.80 16.38
CA LEU A 39 -7.45 -6.50 15.70
C LEU A 39 -8.43 -5.51 15.04
N GLU A 40 -8.86 -4.47 15.78
CA GLU A 40 -9.75 -3.42 15.25
C GLU A 40 -9.07 -2.63 14.11
N VAL A 41 -7.78 -2.35 14.25
CA VAL A 41 -6.99 -1.67 13.21
C VAL A 41 -6.95 -2.50 11.92
N VAL A 42 -6.59 -3.78 11.99
CA VAL A 42 -6.55 -4.69 10.82
C VAL A 42 -7.93 -4.82 10.18
N GLN A 43 -8.97 -4.98 10.98
CA GLN A 43 -10.35 -5.06 10.50
C GLN A 43 -10.77 -3.78 9.77
N THR A 44 -10.42 -2.61 10.31
CA THR A 44 -10.69 -1.31 9.71
C THR A 44 -9.94 -1.14 8.40
N CYS A 45 -8.66 -1.50 8.36
CA CYS A 45 -7.84 -1.49 7.15
C CYS A 45 -8.50 -2.31 6.03
N LEU A 46 -8.80 -3.56 6.28
CA LEU A 46 -9.35 -4.47 5.29
C LEU A 46 -10.76 -4.05 4.82
N LYS A 47 -11.62 -3.61 5.74
CA LYS A 47 -12.97 -3.10 5.40
C LYS A 47 -12.88 -1.83 4.55
N SER A 48 -12.03 -0.86 4.92
CA SER A 48 -11.87 0.39 4.17
C SER A 48 -11.23 0.15 2.80
N MET A 49 -10.25 -0.74 2.70
CA MET A 49 -9.65 -1.15 1.43
C MET A 49 -10.71 -1.67 0.46
N ARG A 50 -11.52 -2.62 0.89
CA ARG A 50 -12.60 -3.20 0.07
C ARG A 50 -13.65 -2.16 -0.32
N ASN A 51 -14.04 -1.28 0.60
CA ASN A 51 -14.99 -0.20 0.33
C ASN A 51 -14.45 0.84 -0.68
N GLY A 52 -13.15 1.07 -0.66
CA GLY A 52 -12.48 2.08 -1.51
C GLY A 52 -11.99 1.58 -2.86
N ALA A 53 -11.86 0.25 -3.05
CA ALA A 53 -11.37 -0.36 -4.26
C ALA A 53 -12.43 -1.31 -4.85
N ASN A 54 -12.75 -1.17 -6.12
CA ASN A 54 -13.65 -2.11 -6.81
C ASN A 54 -12.83 -3.21 -7.52
N VAL A 55 -11.95 -3.87 -6.76
CA VAL A 55 -11.10 -4.97 -7.23
C VAL A 55 -11.04 -6.08 -6.20
N PRO A 56 -10.69 -7.33 -6.58
CA PRO A 56 -10.50 -8.41 -5.64
C PRO A 56 -9.47 -8.04 -4.56
N VAL A 57 -9.72 -8.51 -3.33
CA VAL A 57 -8.82 -8.34 -2.18
C VAL A 57 -8.17 -9.66 -1.83
N MET A 58 -6.86 -9.67 -1.78
CA MET A 58 -6.05 -10.78 -1.28
C MET A 58 -5.49 -10.46 0.09
N VAL A 59 -5.63 -11.39 1.03
CA VAL A 59 -4.98 -11.34 2.33
C VAL A 59 -3.96 -12.46 2.44
N TRP A 60 -2.73 -12.10 2.78
CA TRP A 60 -1.70 -13.03 3.22
C TRP A 60 -1.57 -12.92 4.74
N ASP A 61 -2.17 -13.87 5.45
CA ASP A 61 -1.99 -13.98 6.91
C ASP A 61 -0.65 -14.64 7.22
N ASN A 62 0.25 -13.86 7.79
CA ASN A 62 1.63 -14.21 8.05
C ASN A 62 1.84 -14.63 9.52
N GLY A 63 1.07 -15.60 9.99
CA GLY A 63 1.20 -16.17 11.34
C GLY A 63 0.47 -15.37 12.40
N SER A 64 -0.77 -14.96 12.14
CA SER A 64 -1.61 -14.28 13.13
C SER A 64 -2.26 -15.24 14.11
N CYS A 65 -2.81 -14.67 15.20
CA CYS A 65 -3.60 -15.38 16.21
C CYS A 65 -4.91 -15.91 15.63
N GLN A 66 -5.53 -16.84 16.37
CA GLN A 66 -6.72 -17.53 15.90
C GLN A 66 -7.90 -16.59 15.69
N GLU A 67 -8.06 -15.57 16.52
CA GLU A 67 -9.17 -14.61 16.42
C GLU A 67 -9.16 -13.83 15.09
N LEU A 68 -8.00 -13.41 14.62
CA LEU A 68 -7.90 -12.77 13.30
C LEU A 68 -8.18 -13.76 12.18
N ARG A 69 -7.66 -14.99 12.27
CA ARG A 69 -7.88 -16.05 11.29
C ARG A 69 -9.35 -16.43 11.18
N ASP A 70 -10.03 -16.61 12.32
CA ASP A 70 -11.47 -16.91 12.34
C ASP A 70 -12.27 -15.78 11.71
N TRP A 71 -11.96 -14.53 12.04
CA TRP A 71 -12.62 -13.39 11.43
C TRP A 71 -12.37 -13.30 9.91
N LEU A 72 -11.16 -13.60 9.43
CA LEU A 72 -10.86 -13.63 7.99
C LEU A 72 -11.65 -14.72 7.27
N LEU A 73 -11.84 -15.89 7.90
CA LEU A 73 -12.53 -17.04 7.31
C LEU A 73 -14.06 -16.90 7.34
N ASP A 74 -14.60 -16.41 8.45
CA ASP A 74 -16.05 -16.47 8.73
C ASP A 74 -16.77 -15.16 8.38
N ASP A 75 -16.14 -14.01 8.67
CA ASP A 75 -16.78 -12.70 8.54
C ASP A 75 -16.31 -11.93 7.32
N TYR A 76 -14.99 -11.68 7.19
CA TYR A 76 -14.46 -10.81 6.14
C TYR A 76 -14.44 -11.50 4.76
N ARG A 77 -14.00 -12.75 4.69
CA ARG A 77 -13.96 -13.58 3.48
C ARG A 77 -13.32 -12.86 2.30
N PRO A 78 -12.00 -12.67 2.31
CA PRO A 78 -11.32 -12.06 1.17
C PRO A 78 -11.47 -12.92 -0.08
N ASP A 79 -11.28 -12.33 -1.26
CA ASP A 79 -11.38 -13.06 -2.54
C ASP A 79 -10.26 -14.11 -2.68
N PHE A 80 -9.09 -13.82 -2.07
CA PHE A 80 -7.97 -14.75 -1.94
C PHE A 80 -7.44 -14.70 -0.52
N LEU A 81 -7.25 -15.85 0.09
CA LEU A 81 -6.67 -15.98 1.43
C LEU A 81 -5.53 -17.00 1.43
N VAL A 82 -4.37 -16.58 1.93
CA VAL A 82 -3.25 -17.45 2.24
C VAL A 82 -3.02 -17.41 3.73
N LEU A 83 -3.05 -18.57 4.39
CA LEU A 83 -2.69 -18.73 5.79
C LEU A 83 -1.31 -19.39 5.84
N SER A 84 -0.35 -18.74 6.47
CA SER A 84 1.00 -19.27 6.64
C SER A 84 1.49 -19.11 8.07
N ASP A 85 2.59 -19.76 8.40
CA ASP A 85 3.42 -19.32 9.52
C ASP A 85 4.07 -17.98 9.19
N ASN A 86 4.68 -17.32 10.18
CA ASN A 86 5.39 -16.07 9.93
C ASN A 86 6.66 -16.34 9.10
N VAL A 87 6.57 -16.07 7.81
CA VAL A 87 7.69 -16.21 6.85
C VAL A 87 8.45 -14.89 6.65
N GLY A 88 8.07 -13.83 7.37
CA GLY A 88 8.56 -12.48 7.20
C GLY A 88 7.81 -11.70 6.11
N LYS A 89 7.63 -10.39 6.32
CA LYS A 89 6.85 -9.50 5.44
C LYS A 89 7.33 -9.55 3.98
N HIS A 90 8.64 -9.45 3.75
CA HIS A 90 9.19 -9.42 2.38
C HIS A 90 9.00 -10.73 1.64
N ASN A 91 9.11 -11.87 2.33
CA ASN A 91 8.88 -13.18 1.72
C ASN A 91 7.41 -13.36 1.34
N ALA A 92 6.48 -12.86 2.17
CA ALA A 92 5.06 -12.83 1.84
C ALA A 92 4.81 -11.94 0.61
N GLN A 93 5.34 -10.71 0.59
CA GLN A 93 5.20 -9.78 -0.54
C GLN A 93 5.82 -10.33 -1.83
N LYS A 94 7.00 -10.97 -1.75
CA LYS A 94 7.61 -11.66 -2.88
C LYS A 94 6.71 -12.78 -3.41
N SER A 95 6.17 -13.57 -2.51
CA SER A 95 5.26 -14.67 -2.88
C SER A 95 4.01 -14.13 -3.58
N ILE A 96 3.40 -13.06 -3.04
CA ILE A 96 2.25 -12.39 -3.65
C ILE A 96 2.60 -11.92 -5.07
N ALA A 97 3.73 -11.21 -5.26
CA ALA A 97 4.14 -10.72 -6.58
C ALA A 97 4.30 -11.85 -7.61
N ASN A 98 4.76 -13.03 -7.16
CA ASN A 98 4.99 -14.20 -8.04
C ASN A 98 3.70 -15.02 -8.32
N LEU A 99 2.61 -14.79 -7.59
CA LEU A 99 1.33 -15.48 -7.85
C LEU A 99 0.61 -14.95 -9.07
N PHE A 100 0.90 -13.72 -9.48
CA PHE A 100 0.16 -13.03 -10.55
C PHE A 100 1.01 -12.86 -11.82
N PRO A 101 0.37 -12.80 -13.00
CA PRO A 101 1.04 -12.44 -14.24
C PRO A 101 1.79 -11.09 -14.13
N PRO A 102 2.91 -10.91 -14.83
CA PRO A 102 3.75 -9.69 -14.72
C PRO A 102 3.01 -8.38 -14.99
N GLU A 103 1.98 -8.40 -15.83
CA GLU A 103 1.15 -7.23 -16.20
C GLU A 103 0.09 -6.89 -15.16
N THR A 104 -0.21 -7.79 -14.21
CA THR A 104 -1.21 -7.57 -13.16
C THR A 104 -0.83 -6.36 -12.32
N ILE A 105 -1.80 -5.46 -12.12
CA ILE A 105 -1.68 -4.34 -11.20
C ILE A 105 -1.94 -4.84 -9.79
N ILE A 106 -0.95 -4.72 -8.93
CA ILE A 106 -1.03 -5.15 -7.53
C ILE A 106 -0.93 -3.92 -6.62
N GLY A 107 -1.84 -3.80 -5.67
CA GLY A 107 -1.70 -2.88 -4.54
C GLY A 107 -1.13 -3.63 -3.34
N PHE A 108 0.01 -3.20 -2.82
CA PHE A 108 0.56 -3.67 -1.55
C PHE A 108 0.17 -2.71 -0.44
N SER A 109 -0.20 -3.24 0.71
CA SER A 109 -0.51 -2.46 1.90
C SER A 109 -0.07 -3.18 3.17
N ASP A 110 0.38 -2.38 4.14
CA ASP A 110 0.44 -2.77 5.54
C ASP A 110 -0.99 -2.90 6.09
N ASP A 111 -1.14 -3.61 7.17
CA ASP A 111 -2.44 -3.94 7.76
C ASP A 111 -2.97 -2.87 8.74
N ASP A 112 -2.36 -1.67 8.71
CA ASP A 112 -2.71 -0.50 9.52
C ASP A 112 -2.96 0.76 8.68
N MET A 113 -3.42 0.58 7.44
CA MET A 113 -3.80 1.68 6.55
C MET A 113 -5.32 1.87 6.54
N LEU A 114 -5.79 3.11 6.55
CA LEU A 114 -7.17 3.51 6.28
C LEU A 114 -7.28 4.01 4.85
N PHE A 115 -8.33 3.61 4.12
CA PHE A 115 -8.53 3.97 2.72
C PHE A 115 -9.84 4.74 2.52
N TRP A 116 -9.79 5.80 1.70
CA TRP A 116 -10.96 6.50 1.20
C TRP A 116 -11.36 5.99 -0.19
N ARG A 117 -12.62 6.20 -0.55
CA ARG A 117 -13.11 5.86 -1.89
C ARG A 117 -12.27 6.53 -2.97
N GLY A 118 -11.98 5.81 -4.03
CA GLY A 118 -11.19 6.29 -5.15
C GLY A 118 -9.68 6.10 -5.02
N TRP A 119 -9.17 5.61 -3.88
CA TRP A 119 -7.74 5.38 -3.69
C TRP A 119 -7.14 4.48 -4.80
N TRP A 120 -7.88 3.43 -5.19
CA TRP A 120 -7.44 2.51 -6.23
C TRP A 120 -7.48 3.19 -7.61
N SER A 121 -8.63 3.72 -8.01
CA SER A 121 -8.81 4.29 -9.34
C SER A 121 -7.87 5.46 -9.62
N GLU A 122 -7.64 6.32 -8.63
CA GLU A 122 -6.72 7.46 -8.78
C GLU A 122 -5.26 7.00 -8.88
N SER A 123 -4.85 6.03 -8.06
CA SER A 123 -3.49 5.48 -8.15
C SER A 123 -3.27 4.74 -9.47
N VAL A 124 -4.24 3.96 -9.94
CA VAL A 124 -4.17 3.29 -11.26
C VAL A 124 -4.15 4.31 -12.41
N ARG A 125 -4.89 5.42 -12.29
CA ARG A 125 -4.86 6.51 -13.27
C ARG A 125 -3.45 7.08 -13.43
N LEU A 126 -2.75 7.32 -12.34
CA LEU A 126 -1.35 7.77 -12.37
C LEU A 126 -0.42 6.68 -12.91
N LEU A 127 -0.57 5.42 -12.45
CA LEU A 127 0.25 4.30 -12.92
C LEU A 127 0.16 4.06 -14.44
N LYS A 128 -1.01 4.31 -15.02
CA LYS A 128 -1.25 4.16 -16.47
C LYS A 128 -0.96 5.43 -17.27
N GLY A 129 -1.05 6.61 -16.64
CA GLY A 129 -0.96 7.90 -17.30
C GLY A 129 0.45 8.47 -17.40
N PHE A 130 1.33 8.13 -16.47
CA PHE A 130 2.74 8.50 -16.49
C PHE A 130 3.59 7.37 -17.10
N PRO A 131 4.72 7.68 -17.75
CA PRO A 131 5.61 6.66 -18.28
C PRO A 131 6.41 6.00 -17.16
N ASN A 132 6.82 4.76 -17.36
CA ASN A 132 7.77 4.03 -16.51
C ASN A 132 7.52 4.13 -14.99
N VAL A 133 6.25 4.11 -14.56
CA VAL A 133 5.92 4.19 -13.13
C VAL A 133 6.20 2.87 -12.44
N GLY A 134 7.01 2.91 -11.38
CA GLY A 134 7.30 1.78 -10.51
C GLY A 134 6.35 1.67 -9.33
N MET A 135 6.02 2.80 -8.70
CA MET A 135 5.19 2.82 -7.50
C MET A 135 4.27 4.04 -7.49
N VAL A 136 3.02 3.86 -7.06
CA VAL A 136 2.08 4.95 -6.79
C VAL A 136 1.45 4.74 -5.41
N SER A 137 1.63 5.70 -4.50
CA SER A 137 0.95 5.72 -3.20
C SER A 137 -0.30 6.59 -3.21
N ALA A 138 -1.28 6.23 -2.39
CA ALA A 138 -2.46 7.04 -2.11
C ALA A 138 -2.30 7.90 -0.84
N TRP A 139 -1.16 7.78 -0.20
CA TRP A 139 -0.78 8.47 1.02
C TRP A 139 0.61 9.10 0.88
N TYR A 140 0.76 10.32 1.39
CA TYR A 140 1.98 11.11 1.30
C TYR A 140 2.41 11.65 2.65
N ALA A 141 3.69 11.52 2.95
CA ALA A 141 4.37 12.26 3.99
C ALA A 141 5.61 12.94 3.39
N ARG A 142 5.79 14.23 3.70
CA ARG A 142 6.88 15.06 3.14
C ARG A 142 8.26 14.48 3.41
N THR A 143 8.43 13.79 4.53
CA THR A 143 9.68 13.07 4.84
C THR A 143 10.07 12.01 3.82
N ALA A 144 9.13 11.53 3.01
CA ALA A 144 9.42 10.58 1.93
C ALA A 144 10.25 11.20 0.79
N THR A 145 10.24 12.53 0.64
CA THR A 145 11.09 13.22 -0.38
C THR A 145 12.57 13.17 -0.08
N LYS A 146 12.96 12.77 1.14
CA LYS A 146 14.38 12.52 1.46
C LYS A 146 14.97 11.30 0.78
N TRP A 147 14.10 10.42 0.31
CA TRP A 147 14.48 9.10 -0.14
C TRP A 147 14.10 8.93 -1.59
N GLU A 148 15.10 8.83 -2.44
CA GLU A 148 15.04 8.28 -3.78
C GLU A 148 13.87 8.81 -4.62
N ILE A 149 13.98 10.10 -5.00
CA ILE A 149 13.08 10.75 -5.98
C ILE A 149 13.84 11.22 -7.22
N ASN A 150 15.12 10.80 -7.37
CA ASN A 150 16.02 11.33 -8.40
C ASN A 150 15.51 11.00 -9.80
N SER A 151 15.17 9.75 -10.07
CA SER A 151 14.61 9.33 -11.35
C SER A 151 13.32 10.08 -11.71
N THR A 152 12.48 10.32 -10.71
CA THR A 152 11.21 11.04 -10.87
C THR A 152 11.46 12.52 -11.21
N LEU A 153 12.37 13.19 -10.50
CA LEU A 153 12.67 14.60 -10.75
C LEU A 153 13.46 14.81 -12.04
N GLU A 154 14.39 13.92 -12.37
CA GLU A 154 15.15 13.95 -13.60
C GLU A 154 14.21 13.84 -14.82
N TRP A 155 13.34 12.83 -14.82
CA TRP A 155 12.34 12.70 -15.87
C TRP A 155 11.40 13.92 -15.93
N ALA A 156 10.88 14.36 -14.77
CA ALA A 156 9.90 15.45 -14.73
C ALA A 156 10.50 16.79 -15.20
N GLY A 157 11.78 17.03 -14.93
CA GLY A 157 12.47 18.26 -15.37
C GLY A 157 12.55 18.43 -16.89
N GLY A 158 12.48 17.32 -17.66
CA GLY A 158 12.45 17.35 -19.12
C GLY A 158 11.06 17.27 -19.76
N GLU A 159 10.08 16.67 -19.06
CA GLU A 159 8.83 16.21 -19.69
C GLU A 159 7.55 16.76 -19.04
N ALA A 160 7.63 17.37 -17.84
CA ALA A 160 6.49 17.78 -17.05
C ALA A 160 6.67 19.17 -16.45
N GLN A 161 5.58 19.76 -15.95
CA GLN A 161 5.66 20.94 -15.09
C GLN A 161 5.97 20.49 -13.66
N VAL A 162 7.04 21.04 -13.06
CA VAL A 162 7.45 20.78 -11.68
C VAL A 162 7.34 22.07 -10.88
N GLU A 163 6.62 21.98 -9.77
CA GLU A 163 6.56 23.04 -8.77
C GLU A 163 7.22 22.52 -7.47
N ARG A 164 8.10 23.33 -6.88
CA ARG A 164 8.76 23.05 -5.61
C ARG A 164 8.22 23.98 -4.54
N GLY A 165 7.81 23.46 -3.40
CA GLY A 165 7.25 24.26 -2.32
C GLY A 165 6.64 23.42 -1.19
N ASN A 166 5.73 24.00 -0.43
CA ASN A 166 4.98 23.37 0.65
C ASN A 166 3.51 23.22 0.23
N PHE A 167 3.16 22.11 -0.41
CA PHE A 167 1.82 21.85 -0.93
C PHE A 167 1.03 20.89 -0.06
N THR A 168 1.71 19.97 0.64
CA THR A 168 1.05 18.99 1.53
C THR A 168 0.53 19.69 2.77
N PRO A 169 -0.78 19.56 3.11
CA PRO A 169 -1.33 20.07 4.34
C PRO A 169 -0.58 19.56 5.57
N ILE A 170 -0.40 20.45 6.55
CA ILE A 170 0.37 20.13 7.77
C ILE A 170 -0.30 19.02 8.60
N GLU A 171 -1.60 18.89 8.51
CA GLU A 171 -2.40 17.86 9.17
C GLU A 171 -1.99 16.45 8.74
N HIS A 172 -1.52 16.27 7.51
CA HIS A 172 -1.00 14.97 7.04
C HIS A 172 0.25 14.54 7.81
N GLU A 173 1.12 15.50 8.13
CA GLU A 173 2.34 15.27 8.88
C GLU A 173 2.07 15.06 10.37
N ILE A 174 1.06 15.75 10.93
CA ILE A 174 0.60 15.53 12.30
C ILE A 174 0.04 14.12 12.45
N ASP A 175 -0.85 13.72 11.54
CA ASP A 175 -1.42 12.36 11.52
C ASP A 175 -0.30 11.30 11.41
N TYR A 176 0.69 11.52 10.53
CA TYR A 176 1.84 10.63 10.41
C TYR A 176 2.65 10.53 11.70
N ALA A 177 3.03 11.66 12.28
CA ALA A 177 3.83 11.67 13.51
C ALA A 177 3.13 10.91 14.64
N ARG A 178 1.82 11.12 14.80
CA ARG A 178 0.99 10.41 15.80
C ARG A 178 0.95 8.91 15.54
N SER A 179 0.70 8.51 14.31
CA SER A 179 0.55 7.10 13.94
C SER A 179 1.80 6.26 14.20
N VAL A 180 2.98 6.88 14.16
CA VAL A 180 4.27 6.22 14.43
C VAL A 180 4.86 6.56 15.82
N GLY A 181 4.08 7.23 16.69
CA GLY A 181 4.48 7.57 18.05
C GLY A 181 5.58 8.63 18.15
N MET A 182 5.75 9.47 17.14
CA MET A 182 6.69 10.60 17.19
C MET A 182 6.09 11.77 17.97
N GLN A 183 6.97 12.58 18.57
CA GLN A 183 6.57 13.88 19.10
C GLN A 183 6.21 14.83 17.93
N VAL A 184 5.00 15.37 17.95
CA VAL A 184 4.45 16.19 16.85
C VAL A 184 5.26 17.47 16.64
N ASP A 185 5.49 18.30 17.67
CA ASP A 185 6.16 19.59 17.50
C ASP A 185 7.57 19.50 16.92
N PRO A 186 8.47 18.63 17.42
CA PRO A 186 9.78 18.42 16.80
C PRO A 186 9.70 17.92 15.36
N HIS A 187 8.74 17.04 15.05
CA HIS A 187 8.53 16.54 13.69
C HIS A 187 8.13 17.70 12.77
N ILE A 188 7.08 18.46 13.13
CA ILE A 188 6.61 19.60 12.35
C ILE A 188 7.70 20.65 12.14
N THR A 189 8.43 21.01 13.19
CA THR A 189 9.57 21.93 13.08
C THR A 189 10.58 21.48 12.04
N ARG A 190 10.86 20.20 11.98
CA ARG A 190 11.80 19.63 11.01
C ARG A 190 11.27 19.69 9.58
N ILE A 191 10.00 19.36 9.35
CA ILE A 191 9.44 19.24 8.00
C ILE A 191 9.08 20.58 7.37
N LEU A 192 8.97 21.67 8.16
CA LEU A 192 8.74 23.02 7.63
C LEU A 192 9.84 23.49 6.66
N TRP A 193 11.05 22.92 6.80
CA TRP A 193 12.21 23.22 5.93
C TRP A 193 12.36 22.25 4.75
N MET A 194 11.40 21.34 4.58
CA MET A 194 11.39 20.36 3.49
C MET A 194 10.37 20.76 2.44
N ASP A 195 10.80 20.74 1.20
CA ASP A 195 9.92 21.03 0.08
C ASP A 195 9.24 19.75 -0.42
N ASP A 196 8.01 19.92 -0.90
CA ASP A 196 7.30 18.98 -1.76
C ASP A 196 7.62 19.27 -3.23
N TYR A 197 7.48 18.27 -4.06
CA TYR A 197 7.58 18.40 -5.50
C TYR A 197 6.25 17.97 -6.12
N LYS A 198 5.49 18.96 -6.59
CA LYS A 198 4.24 18.74 -7.31
C LYS A 198 4.53 18.66 -8.80
N ILE A 199 4.09 17.59 -9.44
CA ILE A 199 4.34 17.29 -10.85
C ILE A 199 3.01 17.29 -11.59
N THR A 200 2.94 18.06 -12.70
CA THR A 200 1.78 18.06 -13.59
C THR A 200 2.20 17.61 -14.97
N TYR A 201 1.59 16.51 -15.44
CA TYR A 201 1.84 15.90 -16.74
C TYR A 201 0.52 15.51 -17.42
N LYS A 202 0.29 15.98 -18.64
CA LYS A 202 -0.95 15.71 -19.41
C LYS A 202 -2.23 15.95 -18.62
N GLY A 203 -2.27 17.01 -17.82
CA GLY A 203 -3.43 17.37 -16.99
C GLY A 203 -3.62 16.53 -15.72
N MET A 204 -2.69 15.64 -15.41
CA MET A 204 -2.66 14.87 -14.16
C MET A 204 -1.67 15.47 -13.19
N THR A 205 -2.06 15.66 -11.95
CA THR A 205 -1.21 16.20 -10.88
C THR A 205 -0.92 15.12 -9.83
N CYS A 206 0.34 15.04 -9.39
CA CYS A 206 0.79 14.13 -8.33
C CYS A 206 1.95 14.78 -7.55
N TYR A 207 2.39 14.11 -6.47
CA TYR A 207 3.64 14.43 -5.78
C TYR A 207 4.74 13.45 -6.15
N ALA A 208 5.99 13.90 -6.15
CA ALA A 208 7.15 13.03 -6.26
C ALA A 208 7.35 12.23 -4.96
N SER A 209 7.67 10.96 -5.07
CA SER A 209 7.83 9.94 -4.05
C SER A 209 6.64 9.00 -3.92
N ALA A 210 6.88 7.83 -3.36
CA ALA A 210 5.88 6.85 -2.97
C ALA A 210 6.26 6.21 -1.64
N GLN A 211 5.27 5.85 -0.84
CA GLN A 211 5.46 5.21 0.47
C GLN A 211 5.43 3.69 0.32
N HIS A 212 6.36 3.00 0.93
CA HIS A 212 6.45 1.53 0.90
C HIS A 212 5.41 0.82 1.79
N CYS A 213 4.76 1.52 2.72
CA CYS A 213 3.69 0.95 3.55
C CYS A 213 2.38 0.76 2.76
N GLN A 214 2.19 1.54 1.68
CA GLN A 214 1.06 1.40 0.77
C GLN A 214 1.45 1.91 -0.62
N PHE A 215 1.36 1.06 -1.64
CA PHE A 215 1.59 1.46 -3.02
C PHE A 215 0.92 0.51 -4.02
N ILE A 216 0.68 1.02 -5.23
CA ILE A 216 0.23 0.25 -6.40
C ILE A 216 1.37 0.17 -7.40
N THR A 217 1.54 -0.98 -8.02
CA THR A 217 2.59 -1.29 -8.98
C THR A 217 2.15 -2.38 -9.97
N ARG A 218 3.04 -2.79 -10.88
CA ARG A 218 2.87 -4.02 -11.67
C ARG A 218 3.68 -5.16 -11.05
N ALA A 219 3.11 -6.37 -11.04
CA ALA A 219 3.77 -7.57 -10.48
C ALA A 219 5.16 -7.78 -11.07
N GLY A 220 5.32 -7.66 -12.39
CA GLY A 220 6.59 -7.83 -13.08
C GLY A 220 7.63 -6.74 -12.82
N VAL A 221 7.21 -5.56 -12.33
CA VAL A 221 8.13 -4.50 -11.89
C VAL A 221 8.63 -4.83 -10.49
N ILE A 222 7.72 -4.94 -9.54
CA ILE A 222 8.08 -5.02 -8.13
C ILE A 222 8.70 -6.38 -7.74
N GLY A 223 8.30 -7.46 -8.39
CA GLY A 223 8.82 -8.81 -8.14
C GLY A 223 10.34 -8.95 -8.29
N LYS A 224 10.98 -8.02 -9.04
CA LYS A 224 12.43 -7.97 -9.21
C LYS A 224 13.15 -7.54 -7.92
N TYR A 225 12.50 -6.73 -7.09
CA TYR A 225 13.12 -6.06 -5.94
C TYR A 225 12.90 -6.80 -4.63
N PHE A 226 11.88 -7.66 -4.55
CA PHE A 226 11.70 -8.52 -3.38
C PHE A 226 12.67 -9.69 -3.41
N HIS A 227 13.46 -9.84 -2.36
CA HIS A 227 14.40 -10.95 -2.18
C HIS A 227 13.94 -11.86 -1.05
N TRP A 228 14.25 -13.16 -1.15
CA TRP A 228 14.10 -14.06 -0.01
C TRP A 228 15.08 -13.66 1.09
N SER A 229 14.60 -13.61 2.32
CA SER A 229 15.37 -13.24 3.50
C SER A 229 15.02 -14.16 4.65
N ASP A 230 15.98 -14.42 5.51
CA ASP A 230 15.82 -15.06 6.82
C ASP A 230 15.48 -14.05 7.92
N GLN A 231 15.49 -12.76 7.61
CA GLN A 231 15.11 -11.69 8.53
C GLN A 231 13.60 -11.47 8.48
N ALA A 232 12.98 -11.34 9.65
CA ALA A 232 11.55 -11.07 9.75
C ALA A 232 11.15 -9.72 9.10
N MET A 233 12.04 -8.74 9.14
CA MET A 233 11.83 -7.41 8.59
C MET A 233 13.13 -6.86 8.01
N LEU A 234 13.10 -6.50 6.73
CA LEU A 234 14.19 -5.78 6.06
C LEU A 234 13.91 -4.27 6.08
N ALA A 235 14.97 -3.49 5.92
CA ALA A 235 14.82 -2.06 5.68
C ALA A 235 14.14 -1.82 4.33
N GLN A 236 12.92 -1.30 4.37
CA GLN A 236 12.14 -1.05 3.14
C GLN A 236 12.74 0.06 2.26
N LYS A 237 13.63 0.86 2.81
CA LYS A 237 14.43 1.85 2.10
C LYS A 237 15.16 1.25 0.89
N GLU A 238 15.68 0.04 1.00
CA GLU A 238 16.37 -0.64 -0.10
C GLU A 238 15.45 -0.89 -1.32
N LEU A 239 14.16 -1.16 -1.08
CA LEU A 239 13.17 -1.26 -2.15
C LEU A 239 13.05 0.07 -2.90
N ASP A 240 12.90 1.16 -2.15
CA ASP A 240 12.76 2.50 -2.69
C ASP A 240 13.99 2.92 -3.50
N GLU A 241 15.19 2.68 -2.96
CA GLU A 241 16.48 2.97 -3.61
C GLU A 241 16.65 2.22 -4.94
N ARG A 242 16.31 0.95 -4.98
CA ARG A 242 16.46 0.13 -6.19
C ARG A 242 15.45 0.49 -7.28
N VAL A 243 14.21 0.78 -6.90
CA VAL A 243 13.18 1.22 -7.85
C VAL A 243 13.59 2.54 -8.50
N ASP A 244 14.10 3.49 -7.72
CA ASP A 244 14.62 4.77 -8.23
C ASP A 244 15.86 4.58 -9.11
N ALA A 245 16.84 3.78 -8.66
CA ALA A 245 18.09 3.53 -9.40
C ALA A 245 17.87 2.88 -10.77
N ASP A 246 16.83 2.08 -10.93
CA ASP A 246 16.42 1.48 -12.20
C ASP A 246 15.60 2.46 -13.08
N GLY A 247 15.46 3.72 -12.67
CA GLY A 247 14.80 4.79 -13.45
C GLY A 247 13.28 4.72 -13.44
N TYR A 248 12.66 4.00 -12.49
CA TYR A 248 11.21 3.99 -12.32
C TYR A 248 10.72 5.20 -11.54
N LEU A 249 9.61 5.80 -12.01
CA LEU A 249 8.99 6.91 -11.31
C LEU A 249 8.27 6.42 -10.05
N ARG A 250 8.38 7.20 -8.98
CA ARG A 250 7.68 7.00 -7.71
C ARG A 250 6.79 8.21 -7.45
N LEU A 251 5.48 7.98 -7.44
CA LEU A 251 4.45 9.02 -7.44
C LEU A 251 3.49 8.83 -6.26
N THR A 252 2.88 9.92 -5.83
CA THR A 252 1.75 9.90 -4.88
C THR A 252 0.60 10.73 -5.41
N THR A 253 -0.63 10.30 -5.15
CA THR A 253 -1.84 11.04 -5.50
C THR A 253 -1.81 12.45 -4.90
N SER A 254 -2.29 13.46 -5.63
CA SER A 254 -2.36 14.85 -5.15
C SER A 254 -3.40 15.07 -4.04
N THR A 255 -4.35 14.15 -3.92
CA THR A 255 -5.32 14.09 -2.82
C THR A 255 -4.96 12.93 -1.91
N ARG A 256 -5.05 13.13 -0.59
CA ARG A 256 -4.87 12.04 0.38
C ARG A 256 -6.05 11.08 0.31
N LEU A 257 -5.78 9.85 -0.10
CA LEU A 257 -6.76 8.78 -0.24
C LEU A 257 -6.42 7.54 0.61
N ALA A 258 -5.33 7.62 1.37
CA ALA A 258 -4.99 6.68 2.43
C ALA A 258 -4.34 7.39 3.62
N LEU A 259 -4.35 6.73 4.78
CA LEU A 259 -3.79 7.22 6.04
C LEU A 259 -3.18 6.04 6.80
N HIS A 260 -2.01 6.23 7.39
CA HIS A 260 -1.41 5.27 8.31
C HIS A 260 -2.03 5.44 9.69
N MET A 261 -2.70 4.41 10.21
CA MET A 261 -3.44 4.45 11.48
C MET A 261 -2.55 4.20 12.70
N GLY A 262 -1.46 3.44 12.52
CA GLY A 262 -0.68 2.92 13.65
C GLY A 262 -1.38 1.79 14.38
N ASN A 263 -1.17 1.70 15.70
CA ASN A 263 -1.64 0.54 16.50
C ASN A 263 -2.88 0.80 17.35
N VAL A 264 -3.35 2.05 17.42
CA VAL A 264 -4.42 2.48 18.32
C VAL A 264 -5.40 3.35 17.55
N ILE A 265 -6.69 3.11 17.76
CA ILE A 265 -7.76 3.93 17.21
C ILE A 265 -8.27 4.85 18.34
N ASP A 266 -7.81 6.10 18.33
CA ASP A 266 -8.29 7.16 19.20
C ASP A 266 -9.55 7.86 18.63
N ASP A 267 -10.09 8.84 19.36
CA ASP A 267 -11.33 9.53 18.96
C ASP A 267 -11.15 10.29 17.65
N GLU A 268 -10.00 10.93 17.40
CA GLU A 268 -9.72 11.65 16.16
C GLU A 268 -9.65 10.69 14.96
N LEU A 269 -9.01 9.55 15.12
CA LEU A 269 -8.96 8.53 14.08
C LEU A 269 -10.34 7.89 13.84
N ARG A 270 -11.21 7.80 14.88
CA ARG A 270 -12.60 7.35 14.71
C ARG A 270 -13.41 8.30 13.80
N GLU A 271 -13.22 9.60 13.90
CA GLU A 271 -13.82 10.56 12.98
C GLU A 271 -13.34 10.33 11.55
N ARG A 272 -12.03 10.17 11.33
CA ARG A 272 -11.48 9.85 10.01
C ARG A 272 -12.02 8.53 9.43
N ILE A 273 -12.21 7.53 10.28
CA ILE A 273 -12.82 6.26 9.89
C ILE A 273 -14.28 6.49 9.45
N GLY A 274 -15.04 7.28 10.21
CA GLY A 274 -16.41 7.67 9.83
C GLY A 274 -16.47 8.32 8.45
N ASP A 275 -15.59 9.27 8.18
CA ASP A 275 -15.46 9.92 6.87
C ASP A 275 -15.12 8.94 5.76
N ALA A 276 -14.18 8.02 5.99
CA ALA A 276 -13.75 7.04 4.99
C ALA A 276 -14.90 6.07 4.60
N PHE A 277 -15.78 5.75 5.53
CA PHE A 277 -16.97 4.91 5.26
C PHE A 277 -18.19 5.72 4.80
N GLY A 278 -18.11 7.04 4.75
CA GLY A 278 -19.23 7.92 4.39
C GLY A 278 -20.34 7.95 5.45
N THR A 279 -19.99 7.64 6.70
CA THR A 279 -20.90 7.74 7.84
C THR A 279 -20.79 9.17 8.37
N VAL A 280 -21.71 10.03 7.98
CA VAL A 280 -21.88 11.34 8.65
C VAL A 280 -22.30 11.02 10.08
N MET A 281 -21.42 11.26 11.05
CA MET A 281 -21.85 11.28 12.44
C MET A 281 -22.79 12.50 12.60
N VAL A 282 -24.08 12.20 12.76
CA VAL A 282 -25.13 13.19 13.07
C VAL A 282 -25.04 13.56 14.53
#